data_ccb4d785673dfa497847871e203b79d3
#
_entry.id   ccb4d785673dfa497847871e203b79d3
#
_cell.length_a   1.000
_cell.length_b   1.000
_cell.length_c   1.000
_cell.angle_alpha   90.00
_cell.angle_beta   90.00
_cell.angle_gamma   90.00
#
_symmetry.space_group_name_H-M   'P 1'
#
loop_
_entity.id
_entity.type
_entity.pdbx_description
1 polymer ?
#
loop_
_entity_poly.entity_id
_entity_poly.type
_entity_poly.pdbx_seq_one_letter_code
_entity_poly.pdbx_strand_id
1 'polypeptide(L)'
;KRVGSGGVFMKNILFASSECVPFIKTGGLADVVGSLPKYFDKSRYDVRVVLPRYNCMFQKWKDKMEYVEHFYMNLAGEDRYVGIMKCEYEGITFYFIDNEYYFNGFAFFSKAVLSILPVIGFRPDLIHCHDWQTGLIPVYLDNFRYAGEYYRGIKTVMTIHNLKFQGVWDTRSVRDITGLPDYYFAPDKMEAYKDANLLKGGIVYADKVTTVSQTYAQEIKTPFYGEALDGLMNARSNDLWGIVNGLDYGEWDPETDHKIYKNFNVGNFRKNKAANKTALQKELGLEVNPKAMMIGMISRLTDQKGFDLIDYMMDEMCQDAVQIVVLGTGEAKYE
;
A
#
# COMPACT_ATOMS: atom_id res chain seq x y z
N LYS A 1 27.87 9.58 0.57
CA LYS A 1 27.27 8.60 1.52
C LYS A 1 27.57 9.06 2.94
N ARG A 2 26.55 9.19 3.79
CA ARG A 2 26.76 9.47 5.22
C ARG A 2 27.31 8.21 5.89
N VAL A 3 28.32 8.37 6.73
CA VAL A 3 28.88 7.28 7.54
C VAL A 3 28.16 7.30 8.88
N GLY A 4 27.47 6.21 9.23
CA GLY A 4 26.85 6.03 10.54
C GLY A 4 27.90 5.83 11.65
N SER A 5 27.49 5.97 12.91
CA SER A 5 28.33 5.69 14.07
C SER A 5 28.80 4.23 14.03
N GLY A 6 30.07 3.99 13.71
CA GLY A 6 30.64 2.64 13.61
C GLY A 6 31.21 2.25 12.24
N GLY A 7 31.35 3.20 11.28
CA GLY A 7 31.96 2.93 9.97
C GLY A 7 31.08 2.18 8.96
N VAL A 8 29.83 1.92 9.29
CA VAL A 8 28.85 1.30 8.37
C VAL A 8 28.22 2.38 7.50
N PHE A 9 28.27 2.22 6.19
CA PHE A 9 27.59 3.12 5.24
C PHE A 9 26.08 3.02 5.41
N MET A 10 25.44 4.17 5.71
CA MET A 10 23.97 4.26 5.79
C MET A 10 23.35 3.95 4.44
N LYS A 11 22.34 3.08 4.43
CA LYS A 11 21.55 2.74 3.25
C LYS A 11 20.30 3.61 3.17
N ASN A 12 20.03 4.15 2.00
CA ASN A 12 18.86 4.96 1.73
C ASN A 12 17.74 4.09 1.14
N ILE A 13 16.58 4.10 1.77
CA ILE A 13 15.40 3.36 1.31
C ILE A 13 14.26 4.34 1.08
N LEU A 14 13.64 4.27 -0.10
CA LEU A 14 12.43 5.02 -0.41
C LEU A 14 11.25 4.08 -0.51
N PHE A 15 10.24 4.27 0.32
CA PHE A 15 8.93 3.64 0.16
C PHE A 15 8.08 4.50 -0.78
N ALA A 16 7.55 3.91 -1.84
CA ALA A 16 6.61 4.55 -2.74
C ALA A 16 5.26 3.85 -2.67
N SER A 17 4.20 4.59 -2.36
CA SER A 17 2.87 4.02 -2.15
C SER A 17 1.77 5.00 -2.57
N SER A 18 0.59 4.45 -2.86
CA SER A 18 -0.62 5.25 -3.08
C SER A 18 -1.30 5.68 -1.79
N GLU A 19 -1.06 4.98 -0.68
CA GLU A 19 -1.66 5.27 0.61
C GLU A 19 -0.70 4.96 1.77
N CYS A 20 -0.90 5.66 2.89
CA CYS A 20 -0.13 5.48 4.13
C CYS A 20 -0.87 6.13 5.29
N VAL A 21 -1.05 5.43 6.40
CA VAL A 21 -1.53 6.07 7.64
C VAL A 21 -0.44 7.02 8.18
N PRO A 22 -0.81 8.15 8.78
CA PRO A 22 -2.16 8.61 9.09
C PRO A 22 -2.74 9.54 8.00
N PHE A 23 -2.10 9.68 6.85
CA PHE A 23 -2.41 10.68 5.81
C PHE A 23 -3.61 10.29 4.95
N ILE A 24 -3.62 9.05 4.47
CA ILE A 24 -4.72 8.48 3.68
C ILE A 24 -4.75 6.96 3.82
N LYS A 25 -5.96 6.39 3.92
CA LYS A 25 -6.16 4.95 4.07
C LYS A 25 -7.40 4.50 3.33
N THR A 26 -7.26 3.46 2.52
CA THR A 26 -8.35 2.71 1.91
C THR A 26 -8.30 1.21 2.26
N GLY A 27 -7.12 0.72 2.66
CA GLY A 27 -6.91 -0.70 2.99
C GLY A 27 -5.72 -0.95 3.90
N GLY A 28 -5.35 -2.23 4.02
CA GLY A 28 -4.24 -2.66 4.89
C GLY A 28 -2.85 -2.24 4.38
N LEU A 29 -2.72 -1.89 3.09
CA LEU A 29 -1.49 -1.34 2.53
C LEU A 29 -1.06 -0.08 3.28
N ALA A 30 -2.01 0.81 3.59
CA ALA A 30 -1.74 2.04 4.34
C ALA A 30 -1.14 1.78 5.73
N ASP A 31 -1.60 0.73 6.42
CA ASP A 31 -1.06 0.33 7.72
C ASP A 31 0.39 -0.15 7.60
N VAL A 32 0.69 -0.96 6.59
CA VAL A 32 2.05 -1.46 6.35
C VAL A 32 3.02 -0.32 6.07
N VAL A 33 2.67 0.59 5.14
CA VAL A 33 3.54 1.71 4.76
C VAL A 33 3.68 2.74 5.88
N GLY A 34 2.65 2.90 6.72
CA GLY A 34 2.70 3.79 7.89
C GLY A 34 3.46 3.23 9.08
N SER A 35 3.61 1.90 9.16
CA SER A 35 4.24 1.24 10.31
C SER A 35 5.65 0.76 10.00
N LEU A 36 5.84 -0.02 8.94
CA LEU A 36 7.12 -0.68 8.65
C LEU A 36 8.35 0.26 8.62
N PRO A 37 8.30 1.48 8.03
CA PRO A 37 9.43 2.39 8.01
C PRO A 37 9.98 2.75 9.40
N LYS A 38 9.13 2.76 10.43
CA LYS A 38 9.50 3.12 11.81
C LYS A 38 10.40 2.09 12.48
N TYR A 39 10.32 0.84 12.04
CA TYR A 39 11.04 -0.30 12.64
C TYR A 39 12.42 -0.56 12.02
N PHE A 40 12.82 0.20 11.01
CA PHE A 40 14.19 0.13 10.51
C PHE A 40 15.18 0.77 11.50
N ASP A 41 16.32 0.12 11.67
CA ASP A 41 17.42 0.67 12.48
C ASP A 41 17.95 1.97 11.85
N LYS A 42 17.61 3.09 12.47
CA LYS A 42 17.98 4.45 12.01
C LYS A 42 19.49 4.72 12.00
N SER A 43 20.29 3.88 12.66
CA SER A 43 21.76 3.97 12.58
C SER A 43 22.32 3.39 11.27
N ARG A 44 21.53 2.56 10.59
CA ARG A 44 21.90 1.84 9.36
C ARG A 44 21.10 2.26 8.13
N TYR A 45 19.89 2.78 8.33
CA TYR A 45 18.96 3.07 7.24
C TYR A 45 18.36 4.49 7.37
N ASP A 46 18.45 5.28 6.29
CA ASP A 46 17.62 6.49 6.11
C ASP A 46 16.40 6.05 5.28
N VAL A 47 15.26 5.92 5.95
CA VAL A 47 14.02 5.48 5.34
C VAL A 47 13.10 6.68 5.15
N ARG A 48 12.63 6.89 3.92
CA ARG A 48 11.69 7.94 3.57
C ARG A 48 10.52 7.36 2.81
N VAL A 49 9.40 8.08 2.79
CA VAL A 49 8.17 7.66 2.13
C VAL A 49 7.75 8.73 1.12
N VAL A 50 7.23 8.32 -0.04
CA VAL A 50 6.66 9.22 -1.04
C VAL A 50 5.24 8.79 -1.39
N LEU A 51 4.33 9.76 -1.40
CA LEU A 51 2.90 9.59 -1.61
C LEU A 51 2.38 10.61 -2.63
N PRO A 52 1.24 10.36 -3.33
CA PRO A 52 0.48 11.42 -3.97
C PRO A 52 -0.14 12.34 -2.92
N ARG A 53 -0.15 13.66 -3.18
CA ARG A 53 -0.89 14.63 -2.38
C ARG A 53 -2.34 14.69 -2.85
N TYR A 54 -3.19 13.84 -2.30
CA TYR A 54 -4.62 13.83 -2.68
C TYR A 54 -5.41 15.00 -2.10
N ASN A 55 -6.36 15.49 -2.87
CA ASN A 55 -7.28 16.55 -2.41
C ASN A 55 -8.17 16.09 -1.24
N CYS A 56 -8.48 14.81 -1.13
CA CYS A 56 -9.27 14.22 -0.05
C CYS A 56 -8.51 14.02 1.27
N MET A 57 -7.20 14.30 1.34
CA MET A 57 -6.48 14.27 2.61
C MET A 57 -7.05 15.27 3.61
N PHE A 58 -7.11 14.88 4.88
CA PHE A 58 -7.57 15.79 5.95
C PHE A 58 -6.72 17.05 6.01
N GLN A 59 -7.39 18.20 6.18
CA GLN A 59 -6.75 19.52 6.21
C GLN A 59 -5.62 19.61 7.25
N LYS A 60 -5.82 19.02 8.44
CA LYS A 60 -4.82 18.95 9.51
C LYS A 60 -3.45 18.41 9.08
N TRP A 61 -3.42 17.54 8.06
CA TRP A 61 -2.18 17.00 7.52
C TRP A 61 -1.61 17.89 6.43
N LYS A 62 -2.47 18.50 5.60
CA LYS A 62 -2.06 19.48 4.58
C LYS A 62 -1.39 20.69 5.23
N ASP A 63 -1.92 21.16 6.37
CA ASP A 63 -1.36 22.28 7.14
C ASP A 63 0.02 22.01 7.75
N LYS A 64 0.40 20.74 7.88
CA LYS A 64 1.73 20.33 8.35
C LYS A 64 2.75 20.12 7.24
N MET A 65 2.33 20.21 5.99
CA MET A 65 3.22 20.02 4.85
C MET A 65 3.95 21.33 4.54
N GLU A 66 5.27 21.21 4.45
CA GLU A 66 6.16 22.28 4.02
C GLU A 66 6.41 22.17 2.51
N TYR A 67 6.37 23.28 1.81
CA TYR A 67 6.77 23.34 0.41
C TYR A 67 8.29 23.18 0.30
N VAL A 68 8.73 22.29 -0.59
CA VAL A 68 10.16 22.04 -0.84
C VAL A 68 10.62 22.71 -2.13
N GLU A 69 10.00 22.34 -3.25
CA GLU A 69 10.38 22.81 -4.59
C GLU A 69 9.31 22.41 -5.61
N HIS A 70 9.42 22.92 -6.83
CA HIS A 70 8.66 22.44 -7.98
C HIS A 70 9.51 22.45 -9.24
N PHE A 71 9.09 21.68 -10.22
CA PHE A 71 9.66 21.67 -11.56
C PHE A 71 8.62 21.16 -12.57
N TYR A 72 8.96 21.25 -13.84
CA TYR A 72 8.16 20.67 -14.92
C TYR A 72 8.82 19.40 -15.42
N MET A 73 8.05 18.32 -15.45
CA MET A 73 8.48 17.01 -15.93
C MET A 73 7.79 16.71 -17.25
N ASN A 74 8.58 16.39 -18.29
CA ASN A 74 7.98 15.91 -19.53
C ASN A 74 7.35 14.53 -19.29
N LEU A 75 6.06 14.39 -19.61
CA LEU A 75 5.33 13.13 -19.60
C LEU A 75 4.55 13.01 -20.90
N ALA A 76 4.89 12.00 -21.71
CA ALA A 76 4.26 11.75 -23.01
C ALA A 76 4.27 12.97 -23.95
N GLY A 77 5.36 13.74 -23.94
CA GLY A 77 5.53 14.92 -24.81
C GLY A 77 5.00 16.22 -24.23
N GLU A 78 4.33 16.21 -23.07
CA GLU A 78 3.80 17.41 -22.42
C GLU A 78 4.52 17.69 -21.09
N ASP A 79 4.81 18.95 -20.83
CA ASP A 79 5.41 19.37 -19.57
C ASP A 79 4.35 19.47 -18.47
N ARG A 80 4.52 18.68 -17.42
CA ARG A 80 3.61 18.58 -16.29
C ARG A 80 4.25 19.16 -15.04
N TYR A 81 3.52 20.00 -14.34
CA TYR A 81 3.94 20.55 -13.05
C TYR A 81 4.09 19.41 -12.01
N VAL A 82 5.19 19.44 -11.28
CA VAL A 82 5.46 18.55 -10.15
C VAL A 82 5.82 19.41 -8.95
N GLY A 83 4.90 19.56 -8.00
CA GLY A 83 5.16 20.16 -6.71
C GLY A 83 5.64 19.10 -5.71
N ILE A 84 6.54 19.50 -4.84
CA ILE A 84 7.08 18.63 -3.77
C ILE A 84 6.75 19.25 -2.43
N MET A 85 5.94 18.55 -1.64
CA MET A 85 5.68 18.91 -0.25
C MET A 85 6.36 17.89 0.66
N LYS A 86 6.69 18.29 1.88
CA LYS A 86 7.37 17.47 2.89
C LYS A 86 6.65 17.57 4.23
N CYS A 87 6.61 16.45 4.96
CA CYS A 87 6.15 16.41 6.36
C CYS A 87 7.02 15.42 7.14
N GLU A 88 7.35 15.77 8.38
CA GLU A 88 7.98 14.84 9.32
C GLU A 88 6.90 14.27 10.25
N TYR A 89 6.84 12.94 10.34
CA TYR A 89 5.90 12.27 11.24
C TYR A 89 6.55 11.03 11.86
N GLU A 90 6.51 10.90 13.18
CA GLU A 90 7.11 9.79 13.95
C GLU A 90 8.57 9.50 13.57
N GLY A 91 9.31 10.56 13.22
CA GLY A 91 10.72 10.50 12.86
C GLY A 91 11.01 9.87 11.50
N ILE A 92 10.00 9.86 10.63
CA ILE A 92 10.11 9.49 9.20
C ILE A 92 9.79 10.73 8.35
N THR A 93 10.60 10.94 7.32
CA THR A 93 10.37 11.98 6.31
C THR A 93 9.40 11.48 5.25
N PHE A 94 8.31 12.19 5.08
CA PHE A 94 7.31 11.95 4.02
C PHE A 94 7.40 13.04 2.96
N TYR A 95 7.45 12.63 1.70
CA TYR A 95 7.28 13.52 0.55
C TYR A 95 5.91 13.29 -0.07
N PHE A 96 5.30 14.38 -0.55
CA PHE A 96 4.03 14.35 -1.25
C PHE A 96 4.19 14.99 -2.61
N ILE A 97 3.83 14.25 -3.65
CA ILE A 97 3.83 14.75 -5.03
C ILE A 97 2.52 15.50 -5.25
N ASP A 98 2.63 16.79 -5.51
CA ASP A 98 1.51 17.70 -5.72
C ASP A 98 1.30 17.97 -7.20
N ASN A 99 0.12 17.57 -7.69
CA ASN A 99 -0.42 17.99 -8.97
C ASN A 99 -1.96 17.86 -8.91
N GLU A 100 -2.66 18.96 -8.78
CA GLU A 100 -4.11 18.98 -8.56
C GLU A 100 -4.93 18.34 -9.70
N TYR A 101 -4.35 18.22 -10.90
CA TYR A 101 -5.08 17.89 -12.11
C TYR A 101 -4.71 16.58 -12.77
N TYR A 102 -3.62 15.90 -12.33
CA TYR A 102 -3.03 14.84 -13.14
C TYR A 102 -2.57 13.59 -12.36
N PHE A 103 -3.50 12.91 -11.70
CA PHE A 103 -3.21 11.58 -11.11
C PHE A 103 -3.85 10.42 -11.89
N ASN A 104 -4.19 10.59 -13.15
CA ASN A 104 -4.78 9.54 -13.96
C ASN A 104 -3.80 8.37 -14.16
N GLY A 105 -4.22 7.17 -13.71
CA GLY A 105 -3.53 5.92 -13.96
C GLY A 105 -2.18 5.73 -13.25
N PHE A 106 -1.79 6.63 -12.32
CA PHE A 106 -0.53 6.60 -11.57
C PHE A 106 0.76 6.65 -12.42
N ALA A 107 0.66 6.88 -13.73
CA ALA A 107 1.82 7.07 -14.61
C ALA A 107 2.62 8.32 -14.22
N PHE A 108 1.92 9.44 -14.01
CA PHE A 108 2.51 10.69 -13.54
C PHE A 108 3.22 10.48 -12.19
N PHE A 109 2.54 9.91 -11.21
CA PHE A 109 3.11 9.65 -9.88
C PHE A 109 4.38 8.82 -9.97
N SER A 110 4.34 7.69 -10.68
CA SER A 110 5.48 6.78 -10.80
C SER A 110 6.71 7.45 -11.45
N LYS A 111 6.51 8.26 -12.49
CA LYS A 111 7.61 9.01 -13.11
C LYS A 111 8.11 10.13 -12.21
N ALA A 112 7.20 10.85 -11.55
CA ALA A 112 7.53 11.93 -10.63
C ALA A 112 8.35 11.43 -9.43
N VAL A 113 8.04 10.25 -8.87
CA VAL A 113 8.83 9.62 -7.79
C VAL A 113 10.31 9.55 -8.14
N LEU A 114 10.65 9.16 -9.36
CA LEU A 114 12.04 9.13 -9.81
C LEU A 114 12.60 10.53 -10.08
N SER A 115 11.80 11.39 -10.67
CA SER A 115 12.22 12.74 -11.07
C SER A 115 12.51 13.67 -9.90
N ILE A 116 11.84 13.49 -8.75
CA ILE A 116 12.10 14.30 -7.54
C ILE A 116 13.43 13.95 -6.85
N LEU A 117 13.97 12.74 -7.05
CA LEU A 117 15.13 12.25 -6.30
C LEU A 117 16.36 13.18 -6.37
N PRO A 118 16.80 13.66 -7.54
CA PRO A 118 17.89 14.62 -7.61
C PRO A 118 17.51 15.99 -7.02
N VAL A 119 16.26 16.40 -7.12
CA VAL A 119 15.76 17.70 -6.60
C VAL A 119 15.81 17.74 -5.08
N ILE A 120 15.36 16.66 -4.41
CA ILE A 120 15.39 16.55 -2.95
C ILE A 120 16.75 16.10 -2.40
N GLY A 121 17.74 15.89 -3.26
CA GLY A 121 19.08 15.42 -2.87
C GLY A 121 19.10 14.05 -2.19
N PHE A 122 18.13 13.19 -2.49
CA PHE A 122 18.01 11.85 -1.90
C PHE A 122 18.14 10.77 -2.96
N ARG A 123 19.30 10.14 -3.04
CA ARG A 123 19.54 8.99 -3.90
C ARG A 123 19.33 7.69 -3.12
N PRO A 124 18.22 6.95 -3.36
CA PRO A 124 17.98 5.68 -2.68
C PRO A 124 18.95 4.60 -3.16
N ASP A 125 19.34 3.70 -2.28
CA ASP A 125 19.94 2.41 -2.65
C ASP A 125 18.83 1.42 -3.07
N LEU A 126 17.61 1.59 -2.51
CA LEU A 126 16.45 0.75 -2.78
C LEU A 126 15.16 1.59 -2.82
N ILE A 127 14.30 1.31 -3.81
CA ILE A 127 12.92 1.79 -3.86
C ILE A 127 11.99 0.62 -3.58
N HIS A 128 11.16 0.73 -2.55
CA HIS A 128 10.15 -0.25 -2.18
C HIS A 128 8.79 0.20 -2.71
N CYS A 129 8.31 -0.49 -3.73
CA CYS A 129 7.06 -0.22 -4.45
C CYS A 129 5.93 -1.11 -3.90
N HIS A 130 4.70 -0.58 -3.87
CA HIS A 130 3.54 -1.27 -3.31
C HIS A 130 2.36 -1.27 -4.29
N ASP A 131 1.92 -2.46 -4.69
CA ASP A 131 0.81 -2.73 -5.60
C ASP A 131 0.92 -2.02 -6.97
N TRP A 132 -0.11 -2.17 -7.81
CA TRP A 132 -0.13 -1.70 -9.19
C TRP A 132 0.04 -0.18 -9.34
N GLN A 133 -0.36 0.58 -8.33
CA GLN A 133 -0.25 2.05 -8.35
C GLN A 133 1.19 2.54 -8.45
N THR A 134 2.13 1.72 -8.01
CA THR A 134 3.57 1.98 -8.11
C THR A 134 4.28 1.07 -9.11
N GLY A 135 3.52 0.25 -9.82
CA GLY A 135 4.05 -0.76 -10.76
C GLY A 135 4.88 -0.17 -11.89
N LEU A 136 4.62 1.08 -12.29
CA LEU A 136 5.42 1.76 -13.31
C LEU A 136 6.77 2.30 -12.79
N ILE A 137 7.01 2.36 -11.48
CA ILE A 137 8.31 2.86 -10.96
C ILE A 137 9.48 1.98 -11.41
N PRO A 138 9.45 0.64 -11.25
CA PRO A 138 10.50 -0.22 -11.78
C PRO A 138 10.67 -0.12 -13.31
N VAL A 139 9.56 0.04 -14.04
CA VAL A 139 9.57 0.19 -15.50
C VAL A 139 10.25 1.50 -15.91
N TYR A 140 9.86 2.63 -15.32
CA TYR A 140 10.52 3.91 -15.57
C TYR A 140 11.97 3.91 -15.11
N LEU A 141 12.29 3.25 -13.98
CA LEU A 141 13.66 3.16 -13.50
C LEU A 141 14.56 2.43 -14.51
N ASP A 142 14.07 1.38 -15.15
CA ASP A 142 14.79 0.72 -16.24
C ASP A 142 15.09 1.71 -17.38
N ASN A 143 14.10 2.48 -17.81
CA ASN A 143 14.28 3.53 -18.83
C ASN A 143 15.24 4.64 -18.36
N PHE A 144 15.12 5.12 -17.12
CA PHE A 144 15.99 6.18 -16.55
C PHE A 144 17.45 5.74 -16.42
N ARG A 145 17.74 4.45 -16.23
CA ARG A 145 19.12 3.93 -16.17
C ARG A 145 19.90 4.16 -17.47
N TYR A 146 19.22 4.26 -18.60
CA TYR A 146 19.84 4.62 -19.88
C TYR A 146 20.10 6.12 -20.01
N ALA A 147 19.35 6.96 -19.30
CA ALA A 147 19.43 8.42 -19.39
C ALA A 147 20.57 9.03 -18.56
N GLY A 148 21.10 8.33 -17.55
CA GLY A 148 22.16 8.88 -16.70
C GLY A 148 22.65 7.98 -15.59
N GLU A 149 23.85 8.30 -15.05
CA GLU A 149 24.51 7.50 -14.00
C GLU A 149 23.79 7.57 -12.64
N TYR A 150 23.02 8.63 -12.40
CA TYR A 150 22.35 8.85 -11.13
C TYR A 150 21.45 7.67 -10.71
N TYR A 151 20.75 7.06 -11.69
CA TYR A 151 19.80 5.96 -11.44
C TYR A 151 20.42 4.57 -11.50
N ARG A 152 21.66 4.44 -11.97
CA ARG A 152 22.35 3.14 -12.05
C ARG A 152 22.56 2.55 -10.65
N GLY A 153 22.26 1.27 -10.50
CA GLY A 153 22.48 0.53 -9.25
C GLY A 153 21.40 0.76 -8.17
N ILE A 154 20.39 1.62 -8.41
CA ILE A 154 19.19 1.67 -7.56
C ILE A 154 18.44 0.35 -7.74
N LYS A 155 18.13 -0.31 -6.61
CA LYS A 155 17.38 -1.57 -6.58
C LYS A 155 15.91 -1.33 -6.31
N THR A 156 15.07 -2.29 -6.68
CA THR A 156 13.62 -2.22 -6.45
C THR A 156 13.10 -3.48 -5.79
N VAL A 157 12.17 -3.30 -4.87
CA VAL A 157 11.30 -4.37 -4.33
C VAL A 157 9.87 -4.02 -4.69
N MET A 158 9.13 -4.99 -5.22
CA MET A 158 7.70 -4.86 -5.51
C MET A 158 6.91 -5.72 -4.54
N THR A 159 6.12 -5.11 -3.66
CA THR A 159 5.22 -5.83 -2.74
C THR A 159 3.82 -5.90 -3.31
N ILE A 160 3.30 -7.11 -3.42
CA ILE A 160 1.93 -7.42 -3.82
C ILE A 160 1.11 -7.62 -2.54
N HIS A 161 0.19 -6.69 -2.26
CA HIS A 161 -0.76 -6.84 -1.16
C HIS A 161 -2.01 -7.59 -1.60
N ASN A 162 -2.45 -7.38 -2.85
CA ASN A 162 -3.58 -8.10 -3.42
C ASN A 162 -3.42 -8.21 -4.96
N LEU A 163 -3.13 -9.41 -5.44
CA LEU A 163 -2.88 -9.69 -6.85
C LEU A 163 -4.12 -9.49 -7.74
N LYS A 164 -5.33 -9.47 -7.16
CA LYS A 164 -6.58 -9.23 -7.91
C LYS A 164 -6.61 -7.84 -8.56
N PHE A 165 -5.96 -6.85 -7.94
CA PHE A 165 -5.92 -5.49 -8.45
C PHE A 165 -4.60 -5.24 -9.21
N GLN A 166 -4.68 -5.15 -10.53
CA GLN A 166 -3.50 -5.17 -11.40
C GLN A 166 -3.27 -3.87 -12.17
N GLY A 167 -4.26 -2.97 -12.22
CA GLY A 167 -4.14 -1.75 -13.02
C GLY A 167 -4.03 -2.08 -14.52
N VAL A 168 -5.13 -2.62 -15.08
CA VAL A 168 -5.18 -3.05 -16.48
C VAL A 168 -6.00 -2.07 -17.30
N TRP A 169 -5.41 -1.60 -18.39
CA TRP A 169 -6.08 -0.74 -19.37
C TRP A 169 -5.59 -1.07 -20.77
N ASP A 170 -6.33 -0.60 -21.78
CA ASP A 170 -5.91 -0.78 -23.17
C ASP A 170 -4.49 -0.24 -23.40
N THR A 171 -3.70 -1.00 -24.16
CA THR A 171 -2.27 -0.75 -24.37
C THR A 171 -2.00 0.62 -25.00
N ARG A 172 -2.86 1.08 -25.91
CA ARG A 172 -2.68 2.38 -26.57
C ARG A 172 -2.83 3.52 -25.56
N SER A 173 -3.88 3.48 -24.74
CA SER A 173 -4.12 4.49 -23.70
C SER A 173 -2.96 4.54 -22.70
N VAL A 174 -2.47 3.38 -22.23
CA VAL A 174 -1.33 3.34 -21.31
C VAL A 174 -0.06 3.88 -21.96
N ARG A 175 0.22 3.55 -23.21
CA ARG A 175 1.35 4.09 -23.96
C ARG A 175 1.25 5.61 -24.08
N ASP A 176 0.07 6.11 -24.46
CA ASP A 176 -0.16 7.53 -24.69
C ASP A 176 -0.02 8.35 -23.39
N ILE A 177 -0.40 7.82 -22.24
CA ILE A 177 -0.25 8.54 -20.94
C ILE A 177 1.12 8.36 -20.30
N THR A 178 1.85 7.28 -20.61
CA THR A 178 3.17 7.01 -20.02
C THR A 178 4.32 7.60 -20.82
N GLY A 179 4.17 7.73 -22.13
CA GLY A 179 5.24 8.08 -23.06
C GLY A 179 6.36 7.04 -23.15
N LEU A 180 6.11 5.80 -22.69
CA LEU A 180 7.06 4.70 -22.76
C LEU A 180 7.13 4.14 -24.20
N PRO A 181 8.31 3.72 -24.68
CA PRO A 181 8.48 3.05 -25.97
C PRO A 181 7.69 1.73 -26.07
N ASP A 182 7.33 1.33 -27.30
CA ASP A 182 6.61 0.08 -27.59
C ASP A 182 7.28 -1.16 -27.00
N TYR A 183 8.58 -1.14 -26.84
CA TYR A 183 9.37 -2.19 -26.22
C TYR A 183 8.83 -2.63 -24.84
N TYR A 184 8.29 -1.69 -24.03
CA TYR A 184 7.76 -2.01 -22.70
C TYR A 184 6.38 -2.68 -22.74
N PHE A 185 5.72 -2.70 -23.89
CA PHE A 185 4.38 -3.28 -24.09
C PHE A 185 4.42 -4.65 -24.79
N ALA A 186 5.56 -5.34 -24.77
CA ALA A 186 5.69 -6.69 -25.29
C ALA A 186 5.07 -7.73 -24.31
N PRO A 187 4.71 -8.95 -24.82
CA PRO A 187 4.08 -10.02 -24.00
C PRO A 187 4.94 -10.50 -22.83
N ASP A 188 6.25 -10.42 -22.94
CA ASP A 188 7.19 -10.73 -21.85
C ASP A 188 7.40 -9.57 -20.86
N LYS A 189 6.70 -8.45 -21.04
CA LYS A 189 6.80 -7.21 -20.25
C LYS A 189 5.45 -6.81 -19.66
N MET A 190 4.91 -5.64 -20.03
CA MET A 190 3.65 -5.14 -19.47
C MET A 190 2.40 -5.67 -20.17
N GLU A 191 2.50 -6.16 -21.42
CA GLU A 191 1.30 -6.68 -22.08
C GLU A 191 0.77 -7.92 -21.37
N ALA A 192 -0.55 -7.96 -21.16
CA ALA A 192 -1.27 -9.11 -20.67
C ALA A 192 -2.65 -9.18 -21.37
N TYR A 193 -2.88 -10.25 -22.15
CA TYR A 193 -4.14 -10.48 -22.85
C TYR A 193 -4.59 -9.31 -23.77
N LYS A 194 -3.62 -8.69 -24.46
CA LYS A 194 -3.73 -7.52 -25.35
C LYS A 194 -3.85 -6.16 -24.63
N ASP A 195 -4.00 -6.14 -23.33
CA ASP A 195 -4.00 -4.93 -22.52
C ASP A 195 -2.64 -4.70 -21.84
N ALA A 196 -2.41 -3.49 -21.37
CA ALA A 196 -1.26 -3.18 -20.53
C ALA A 196 -1.62 -3.37 -19.05
N ASN A 197 -0.77 -4.13 -18.34
CA ASN A 197 -0.94 -4.46 -16.94
C ASN A 197 0.21 -3.83 -16.13
N LEU A 198 -0.11 -2.84 -15.30
CA LEU A 198 0.90 -2.06 -14.58
C LEU A 198 1.57 -2.87 -13.48
N LEU A 199 0.82 -3.74 -12.79
CA LEU A 199 1.40 -4.63 -11.77
C LEU A 199 2.35 -5.63 -12.41
N LYS A 200 1.97 -6.21 -13.56
CA LYS A 200 2.85 -7.10 -14.34
C LYS A 200 4.16 -6.39 -14.67
N GLY A 201 4.11 -5.15 -15.15
CA GLY A 201 5.30 -4.33 -15.40
C GLY A 201 6.17 -4.22 -14.15
N GLY A 202 5.58 -3.88 -13.02
CA GLY A 202 6.28 -3.79 -11.73
C GLY A 202 6.96 -5.09 -11.34
N ILE A 203 6.27 -6.22 -11.48
CA ILE A 203 6.79 -7.56 -11.18
C ILE A 203 7.93 -7.96 -12.12
N VAL A 204 7.80 -7.69 -13.42
CA VAL A 204 8.82 -8.03 -14.42
C VAL A 204 10.13 -7.27 -14.18
N TYR A 205 10.03 -5.97 -13.87
CA TYR A 205 11.20 -5.09 -13.79
C TYR A 205 11.78 -4.93 -12.37
N ALA A 206 11.09 -5.38 -11.31
CA ALA A 206 11.62 -5.33 -9.96
C ALA A 206 12.77 -6.32 -9.74
N ASP A 207 13.76 -5.94 -8.94
CA ASP A 207 14.86 -6.84 -8.53
C ASP A 207 14.36 -7.97 -7.64
N LYS A 208 13.40 -7.69 -6.75
CA LYS A 208 12.72 -8.68 -5.89
C LYS A 208 11.24 -8.42 -5.82
N VAL A 209 10.47 -9.48 -5.60
CA VAL A 209 9.02 -9.44 -5.43
C VAL A 209 8.68 -10.00 -4.06
N THR A 210 7.79 -9.34 -3.35
CA THR A 210 7.29 -9.84 -2.06
C THR A 210 5.77 -9.84 -2.04
N THR A 211 5.21 -10.67 -1.17
CA THR A 211 3.79 -10.63 -0.82
C THR A 211 3.60 -10.82 0.68
N VAL A 212 2.40 -10.60 1.18
CA VAL A 212 2.10 -10.42 2.60
C VAL A 212 1.82 -11.73 3.37
N SER A 213 2.13 -12.88 2.78
CA SER A 213 2.00 -14.19 3.44
C SER A 213 2.89 -15.23 2.77
N GLN A 214 3.49 -16.12 3.54
CA GLN A 214 4.25 -17.27 3.01
C GLN A 214 3.32 -18.20 2.22
N THR A 215 2.13 -18.47 2.74
CA THR A 215 1.11 -19.28 2.05
C THR A 215 0.69 -18.61 0.76
N TYR A 216 0.37 -17.31 0.80
CA TYR A 216 -0.05 -16.56 -0.37
C TYR A 216 1.03 -16.53 -1.47
N ALA A 217 2.31 -16.48 -1.11
CA ALA A 217 3.41 -16.59 -2.08
C ALA A 217 3.42 -17.95 -2.83
N GLN A 218 2.82 -19.00 -2.28
CA GLN A 218 2.63 -20.28 -2.97
C GLN A 218 1.31 -20.29 -3.75
N GLU A 219 0.24 -19.76 -3.16
CA GLU A 219 -1.10 -19.73 -3.76
C GLU A 219 -1.11 -18.95 -5.08
N ILE A 220 -0.51 -17.75 -5.13
CA ILE A 220 -0.47 -16.91 -6.34
C ILE A 220 0.30 -17.52 -7.52
N LYS A 221 1.01 -18.62 -7.31
CA LYS A 221 1.64 -19.42 -8.36
C LYS A 221 0.71 -20.46 -8.98
N THR A 222 -0.52 -20.59 -8.46
CA THR A 222 -1.53 -21.52 -8.97
C THR A 222 -2.54 -20.80 -9.84
N PRO A 223 -3.16 -21.46 -10.83
CA PRO A 223 -4.16 -20.84 -11.70
C PRO A 223 -5.34 -20.22 -10.95
N PHE A 224 -5.74 -20.81 -9.83
CA PHE A 224 -6.90 -20.35 -9.05
C PHE A 224 -6.65 -18.99 -8.35
N TYR A 225 -5.48 -18.82 -7.73
CA TYR A 225 -5.15 -17.59 -6.99
C TYR A 225 -4.23 -16.64 -7.75
N GLY A 226 -3.72 -17.06 -8.89
CA GLY A 226 -2.74 -16.29 -9.68
C GLY A 226 -3.34 -15.18 -10.50
N GLU A 227 -4.69 -15.04 -10.54
CA GLU A 227 -5.39 -13.95 -11.23
C GLU A 227 -4.84 -13.72 -12.66
N ALA A 228 -4.64 -14.82 -13.39
CA ALA A 228 -4.04 -14.89 -14.72
C ALA A 228 -2.55 -14.46 -14.81
N LEU A 229 -1.86 -14.29 -13.68
CA LEU A 229 -0.42 -14.04 -13.60
C LEU A 229 0.37 -15.20 -12.97
N ASP A 230 -0.25 -16.37 -12.75
CA ASP A 230 0.40 -17.55 -12.15
C ASP A 230 1.66 -17.99 -12.90
N GLY A 231 1.66 -17.92 -14.24
CA GLY A 231 2.84 -18.19 -15.05
C GLY A 231 3.99 -17.22 -14.76
N LEU A 232 3.69 -15.92 -14.60
CA LEU A 232 4.68 -14.92 -14.21
C LEU A 232 5.19 -15.16 -12.79
N MET A 233 4.29 -15.47 -11.84
CA MET A 233 4.68 -15.77 -10.45
C MET A 233 5.58 -17.01 -10.36
N ASN A 234 5.33 -18.02 -11.18
CA ASN A 234 6.21 -19.20 -11.29
C ASN A 234 7.58 -18.82 -11.89
N ALA A 235 7.61 -18.01 -12.96
CA ALA A 235 8.85 -17.55 -13.56
C ALA A 235 9.70 -16.70 -12.59
N ARG A 236 9.06 -15.96 -11.67
CA ARG A 236 9.71 -15.14 -10.64
C ARG A 236 9.85 -15.85 -9.28
N SER A 237 9.64 -17.18 -9.21
CA SER A 237 9.60 -17.92 -7.94
C SER A 237 10.89 -17.80 -7.10
N ASN A 238 12.06 -17.67 -7.74
CA ASN A 238 13.34 -17.47 -7.05
C ASN A 238 13.51 -16.05 -6.44
N ASP A 239 12.72 -15.11 -6.89
CA ASP A 239 12.73 -13.72 -6.43
C ASP A 239 11.49 -13.36 -5.62
N LEU A 240 10.54 -14.29 -5.48
CA LEU A 240 9.27 -14.11 -4.77
C LEU A 240 9.36 -14.58 -3.32
N TRP A 241 9.05 -13.69 -2.38
CA TRP A 241 9.10 -13.94 -0.94
C TRP A 241 7.78 -13.61 -0.27
N GLY A 242 7.29 -14.51 0.58
CA GLY A 242 6.13 -14.25 1.46
C GLY A 242 6.62 -13.72 2.82
N ILE A 243 6.21 -12.51 3.18
CA ILE A 243 6.56 -11.87 4.46
C ILE A 243 5.26 -11.45 5.14
N VAL A 244 4.95 -12.06 6.28
CA VAL A 244 3.73 -11.75 7.05
C VAL A 244 3.82 -10.34 7.62
N ASN A 245 2.73 -9.57 7.47
CA ASN A 245 2.65 -8.24 8.07
C ASN A 245 2.74 -8.32 9.60
N GLY A 246 3.47 -7.39 10.20
CA GLY A 246 3.51 -7.19 11.63
C GLY A 246 2.29 -6.43 12.15
N LEU A 247 2.21 -6.30 13.47
CA LEU A 247 1.27 -5.44 14.17
C LEU A 247 2.02 -4.24 14.75
N ASP A 248 1.48 -3.04 14.55
CA ASP A 248 1.99 -1.84 15.23
C ASP A 248 1.40 -1.78 16.65
N TYR A 249 2.18 -2.22 17.64
CA TYR A 249 1.77 -2.18 19.04
C TYR A 249 1.66 -0.76 19.61
N GLY A 250 2.19 0.25 18.93
CA GLY A 250 1.92 1.65 19.30
C GLY A 250 0.47 2.06 19.06
N GLU A 251 -0.18 1.45 18.07
CA GLU A 251 -1.57 1.72 17.70
C GLU A 251 -2.54 0.63 18.24
N TRP A 252 -2.12 -0.64 18.24
CA TRP A 252 -3.00 -1.80 18.48
C TRP A 252 -2.72 -2.52 19.81
N ASP A 253 -2.31 -1.80 20.85
CA ASP A 253 -2.11 -2.36 22.18
C ASP A 253 -3.36 -2.16 23.06
N PRO A 254 -4.09 -3.23 23.42
CA PRO A 254 -5.27 -3.11 24.28
C PRO A 254 -4.97 -2.60 25.70
N GLU A 255 -3.71 -2.61 26.13
CA GLU A 255 -3.33 -2.03 27.43
C GLU A 255 -3.33 -0.49 27.41
N THR A 256 -3.02 0.10 26.26
CA THR A 256 -2.83 1.55 26.11
C THR A 256 -3.79 2.22 25.16
N ASP A 257 -4.59 1.45 24.41
CA ASP A 257 -5.56 1.98 23.43
C ASP A 257 -6.66 2.80 24.12
N HIS A 258 -6.67 4.09 23.85
CA HIS A 258 -7.67 5.03 24.38
C HIS A 258 -9.03 4.97 23.67
N LYS A 259 -9.15 4.21 22.57
CA LYS A 259 -10.38 4.08 21.79
C LYS A 259 -11.32 3.02 22.35
N ILE A 260 -10.82 2.11 23.19
CA ILE A 260 -11.64 1.07 23.81
C ILE A 260 -12.17 1.55 25.19
N TYR A 261 -13.34 1.07 25.57
CA TYR A 261 -13.99 1.50 26.83
C TYR A 261 -13.23 1.06 28.08
N LYS A 262 -12.60 -0.11 28.02
CA LYS A 262 -11.84 -0.67 29.12
C LYS A 262 -10.58 -1.37 28.60
N ASN A 263 -9.42 -0.85 28.96
CA ASN A 263 -8.14 -1.46 28.63
C ASN A 263 -7.99 -2.84 29.27
N PHE A 264 -7.28 -3.73 28.60
CA PHE A 264 -7.08 -5.10 29.09
C PHE A 264 -5.72 -5.68 28.67
N ASN A 265 -5.28 -6.64 29.47
CA ASN A 265 -4.10 -7.45 29.21
C ASN A 265 -4.40 -8.95 29.45
N VAL A 266 -3.39 -9.78 29.31
CA VAL A 266 -3.50 -11.23 29.48
C VAL A 266 -4.10 -11.64 30.83
N GLY A 267 -3.84 -10.88 31.91
CA GLY A 267 -4.32 -11.19 33.26
C GLY A 267 -5.79 -10.85 33.51
N ASN A 268 -6.37 -9.90 32.77
CA ASN A 268 -7.70 -9.37 33.02
C ASN A 268 -8.65 -9.36 31.82
N PHE A 269 -8.23 -9.87 30.66
CA PHE A 269 -8.95 -9.76 29.39
C PHE A 269 -10.40 -10.27 29.45
N ARG A 270 -10.67 -11.38 30.15
CA ARG A 270 -12.03 -11.95 30.24
C ARG A 270 -13.03 -10.94 30.83
N LYS A 271 -12.67 -10.33 31.95
CA LYS A 271 -13.52 -9.32 32.65
C LYS A 271 -13.65 -8.04 31.81
N ASN A 272 -12.53 -7.53 31.30
CA ASN A 272 -12.50 -6.23 30.65
C ASN A 272 -13.03 -6.28 29.20
N LYS A 273 -12.87 -7.39 28.47
CA LYS A 273 -13.56 -7.59 27.18
C LYS A 273 -15.09 -7.70 27.36
N ALA A 274 -15.55 -8.33 28.44
CA ALA A 274 -16.98 -8.34 28.75
C ALA A 274 -17.51 -6.92 29.02
N ALA A 275 -16.72 -6.06 29.70
CA ALA A 275 -17.09 -4.66 29.90
C ALA A 275 -17.13 -3.88 28.57
N ASN A 276 -16.16 -4.10 27.67
CA ASN A 276 -16.17 -3.51 26.33
C ASN A 276 -17.39 -3.95 25.52
N LYS A 277 -17.74 -5.25 25.55
CA LYS A 277 -18.95 -5.78 24.91
C LYS A 277 -20.20 -5.07 25.41
N THR A 278 -20.36 -4.98 26.72
CA THR A 278 -21.54 -4.32 27.36
C THR A 278 -21.63 -2.85 26.95
N ALA A 279 -20.51 -2.15 26.90
CA ALA A 279 -20.46 -0.76 26.46
C ALA A 279 -20.87 -0.61 25.00
N LEU A 280 -20.34 -1.47 24.13
CA LEU A 280 -20.67 -1.47 22.71
C LEU A 280 -22.14 -1.82 22.45
N GLN A 281 -22.71 -2.80 23.17
CA GLN A 281 -24.14 -3.11 23.12
C GLN A 281 -25.00 -1.88 23.42
N LYS A 282 -24.66 -1.12 24.47
CA LYS A 282 -25.37 0.11 24.83
C LYS A 282 -25.25 1.20 23.76
N GLU A 283 -24.03 1.42 23.26
CA GLU A 283 -23.77 2.44 22.24
C GLU A 283 -24.55 2.18 20.94
N LEU A 284 -24.65 0.90 20.54
CA LEU A 284 -25.36 0.49 19.33
C LEU A 284 -26.87 0.28 19.54
N GLY A 285 -27.39 0.51 20.74
CA GLY A 285 -28.81 0.29 21.04
C GLY A 285 -29.24 -1.18 21.03
N LEU A 286 -28.30 -2.11 21.19
CA LEU A 286 -28.57 -3.55 21.26
C LEU A 286 -28.98 -3.94 22.69
N GLU A 287 -29.71 -5.06 22.83
CA GLU A 287 -29.97 -5.64 24.12
C GLU A 287 -28.65 -5.95 24.85
N VAL A 288 -28.55 -5.47 26.11
CA VAL A 288 -27.40 -5.78 26.97
C VAL A 288 -27.51 -7.20 27.47
N ASN A 289 -26.95 -8.15 26.76
CA ASN A 289 -26.97 -9.56 27.09
C ASN A 289 -25.55 -10.13 27.15
N PRO A 290 -25.00 -10.41 28.32
CA PRO A 290 -23.65 -10.94 28.47
C PRO A 290 -23.49 -12.35 27.85
N LYS A 291 -24.59 -13.12 27.72
CA LYS A 291 -24.57 -14.47 27.15
C LYS A 291 -24.71 -14.49 25.62
N ALA A 292 -25.32 -13.48 25.01
CA ALA A 292 -25.44 -13.42 23.57
C ALA A 292 -24.03 -13.39 22.92
N MET A 293 -23.81 -14.18 21.89
CA MET A 293 -22.60 -14.07 21.09
C MET A 293 -22.65 -12.78 20.29
N MET A 294 -21.60 -11.96 20.36
CA MET A 294 -21.47 -10.77 19.53
C MET A 294 -20.42 -11.00 18.44
N ILE A 295 -20.82 -10.90 17.18
CA ILE A 295 -19.98 -11.03 16.00
C ILE A 295 -19.77 -9.64 15.41
N GLY A 296 -18.52 -9.18 15.36
CA GLY A 296 -18.13 -7.92 14.73
C GLY A 296 -17.41 -8.15 13.40
N MET A 297 -17.84 -7.46 12.36
CA MET A 297 -17.21 -7.48 11.04
C MET A 297 -16.87 -6.06 10.61
N ILE A 298 -15.57 -5.76 10.50
CA ILE A 298 -15.07 -4.46 10.09
C ILE A 298 -14.22 -4.65 8.85
N SER A 299 -14.80 -4.40 7.67
CA SER A 299 -14.08 -4.57 6.40
C SER A 299 -14.81 -3.90 5.23
N ARG A 300 -14.17 -3.90 4.04
CA ARG A 300 -14.91 -3.61 2.80
C ARG A 300 -15.95 -4.72 2.55
N LEU A 301 -17.16 -4.33 2.15
CA LEU A 301 -18.26 -5.25 1.86
C LEU A 301 -18.09 -5.81 0.44
N THR A 302 -17.38 -6.93 0.32
CA THR A 302 -17.05 -7.56 -0.97
C THR A 302 -17.05 -9.08 -0.83
N ASP A 303 -17.21 -9.80 -1.94
CA ASP A 303 -17.11 -11.28 -2.00
C ASP A 303 -15.79 -11.78 -1.41
N GLN A 304 -14.68 -11.08 -1.63
CA GLN A 304 -13.37 -11.47 -1.06
C GLN A 304 -13.35 -11.52 0.48
N LYS A 305 -14.32 -10.89 1.14
CA LYS A 305 -14.47 -10.91 2.60
C LYS A 305 -15.50 -11.91 3.09
N GLY A 306 -16.06 -12.70 2.17
CA GLY A 306 -17.02 -13.75 2.46
C GLY A 306 -18.42 -13.23 2.78
N PHE A 307 -18.79 -12.02 2.32
CA PHE A 307 -20.14 -11.48 2.54
C PHE A 307 -21.22 -12.27 1.81
N ASP A 308 -20.90 -12.90 0.72
CA ASP A 308 -21.78 -13.86 0.03
C ASP A 308 -22.12 -15.08 0.92
N LEU A 309 -21.16 -15.58 1.69
CA LEU A 309 -21.36 -16.67 2.64
C LEU A 309 -22.19 -16.22 3.86
N ILE A 310 -21.95 -14.98 4.34
CA ILE A 310 -22.68 -14.41 5.46
C ILE A 310 -24.15 -14.17 5.07
N ASP A 311 -24.37 -13.60 3.89
CA ASP A 311 -25.72 -13.39 3.33
C ASP A 311 -26.50 -14.71 3.25
N TYR A 312 -25.85 -15.76 2.72
CA TYR A 312 -26.44 -17.10 2.63
C TYR A 312 -26.83 -17.69 4.01
N MET A 313 -26.04 -17.40 5.05
CA MET A 313 -26.25 -17.96 6.39
C MET A 313 -27.07 -17.07 7.33
N MET A 314 -27.45 -15.86 6.92
CA MET A 314 -28.00 -14.83 7.78
C MET A 314 -29.29 -15.27 8.48
N ASP A 315 -30.22 -15.93 7.77
CA ASP A 315 -31.48 -16.40 8.32
C ASP A 315 -31.27 -17.44 9.45
N GLU A 316 -30.31 -18.34 9.32
CA GLU A 316 -29.96 -19.31 10.36
C GLU A 316 -29.28 -18.63 11.55
N MET A 317 -28.35 -17.72 11.30
CA MET A 317 -27.64 -16.98 12.35
C MET A 317 -28.57 -16.13 13.19
N CYS A 318 -29.63 -15.58 12.61
CA CYS A 318 -30.63 -14.77 13.32
C CYS A 318 -31.59 -15.59 14.19
N GLN A 319 -31.61 -16.93 14.09
CA GLN A 319 -32.43 -17.79 14.95
C GLN A 319 -31.79 -18.01 16.34
N ASP A 320 -30.49 -17.81 16.47
CA ASP A 320 -29.73 -17.97 17.69
C ASP A 320 -29.64 -16.66 18.50
N ALA A 321 -29.22 -16.75 19.77
CA ALA A 321 -28.92 -15.59 20.61
C ALA A 321 -27.62 -14.89 20.18
N VAL A 322 -27.59 -14.39 18.94
CA VAL A 322 -26.45 -13.74 18.31
C VAL A 322 -26.74 -12.27 18.05
N GLN A 323 -25.75 -11.44 18.23
CA GLN A 323 -25.77 -10.02 17.85
C GLN A 323 -24.72 -9.79 16.78
N ILE A 324 -25.11 -9.26 15.64
CA ILE A 324 -24.22 -9.06 14.50
C ILE A 324 -24.01 -7.56 14.30
N VAL A 325 -22.78 -7.13 14.25
CA VAL A 325 -22.38 -5.73 14.03
C VAL A 325 -21.47 -5.68 12.80
N VAL A 326 -21.92 -4.99 11.76
CA VAL A 326 -21.17 -4.81 10.50
C VAL A 326 -20.82 -3.35 10.34
N LEU A 327 -19.55 -3.05 10.12
CA LEU A 327 -19.07 -1.71 9.82
C LEU A 327 -18.21 -1.75 8.54
N GLY A 328 -18.64 -1.07 7.51
CA GLY A 328 -17.93 -0.98 6.25
C GLY A 328 -18.77 -0.38 5.14
N THR A 329 -18.15 -0.19 3.99
CA THR A 329 -18.78 0.17 2.71
C THR A 329 -18.22 -0.74 1.62
N GLY A 330 -18.91 -0.87 0.48
CA GLY A 330 -18.42 -1.74 -0.58
C GLY A 330 -19.36 -1.90 -1.76
N GLU A 331 -19.69 -3.14 -2.10
CA GLU A 331 -20.62 -3.43 -3.19
C GLU A 331 -22.05 -3.19 -2.73
N ALA A 332 -22.83 -2.44 -3.50
CA ALA A 332 -24.21 -2.05 -3.17
C ALA A 332 -25.14 -3.22 -2.82
N LYS A 333 -24.85 -4.43 -3.30
CA LYS A 333 -25.62 -5.63 -2.95
C LYS A 333 -25.46 -6.06 -1.48
N TYR A 334 -24.41 -5.57 -0.79
CA TYR A 334 -24.13 -5.86 0.63
C TYR A 334 -24.41 -4.67 1.55
N GLU A 335 -24.65 -3.48 1.00
CA GLU A 335 -25.09 -2.29 1.75
C GLU A 335 -26.61 -2.26 1.94
#